data_37f517f8e41fc1b569fd78d6753152da
#
_entry.id   37f517f8e41fc1b569fd78d6753152da
#
_cell.length_a   1.000
_cell.length_b   1.000
_cell.length_c   1.000
_cell.angle_alpha   90.00
_cell.angle_beta   90.00
_cell.angle_gamma   90.00
#
_symmetry.space_group_name_H-M   'P 1'
#
loop_
_entity.id
_entity.type
_entity.pdbx_description
1 polymer ?
#
loop_
_entity_poly.entity_id
_entity_poly.type
_entity_poly.pdbx_seq_one_letter_code
_entity_poly.pdbx_strand_id
1 'polypeptide(L)'
;LVIPLQATYTQATGQTVILQTGPVDPYHPLRGYYVTLGYDISQPGELEKLPGWRAFEAAAQQRRSRFAARPIYVILEAPEDTGSQPPKPWKPVAVSGDRPTNLPTNQVALKGIYRNGWVNYGLERYYMPEAKRLDINNRIAELQQANPQSPNFLMEAKVGGNGEAVLTRMWLADQPYQF
;
A
#
# COMPACT_ATOMS: atom_id res chain seq x y z
N LEU A 1 -12.10 21.07 2.39
CA LEU A 1 -11.79 19.64 2.14
C LEU A 1 -12.58 18.82 3.16
N VAL A 2 -13.62 18.11 2.71
CA VAL A 2 -14.38 17.23 3.61
C VAL A 2 -13.62 15.91 3.69
N ILE A 3 -12.94 15.70 4.80
CA ILE A 3 -12.34 14.38 5.11
C ILE A 3 -13.50 13.47 5.55
N PRO A 4 -13.71 12.30 4.92
CA PRO A 4 -14.71 11.36 5.37
C PRO A 4 -14.48 10.99 6.83
N LEU A 5 -15.52 10.96 7.64
CA LEU A 5 -15.47 10.64 9.07
C LEU A 5 -14.73 9.31 9.35
N GLN A 6 -14.91 8.33 8.47
CA GLN A 6 -14.25 7.03 8.53
C GLN A 6 -12.73 7.13 8.35
N ALA A 7 -12.25 7.98 7.41
CA ALA A 7 -10.83 8.19 7.22
C ALA A 7 -10.18 8.85 8.45
N THR A 8 -10.87 9.81 9.07
CA THR A 8 -10.42 10.46 10.31
C THR A 8 -10.35 9.44 11.46
N TYR A 9 -11.33 8.57 11.59
CA TYR A 9 -11.35 7.52 12.61
C TYR A 9 -10.20 6.52 12.38
N THR A 10 -9.99 6.05 11.15
CA THR A 10 -8.89 5.15 10.79
C THR A 10 -7.53 5.80 11.05
N GLN A 11 -7.36 7.07 10.75
CA GLN A 11 -6.13 7.82 11.03
C GLN A 11 -5.83 7.89 12.53
N ALA A 12 -6.86 8.01 13.36
CA ALA A 12 -6.71 8.10 14.81
C ALA A 12 -6.48 6.75 15.51
N THR A 13 -7.14 5.69 15.03
CA THR A 13 -7.21 4.39 15.73
C THR A 13 -6.60 3.22 14.98
N GLY A 14 -6.29 3.39 13.68
CA GLY A 14 -5.75 2.34 12.83
C GLY A 14 -4.34 1.90 13.23
N GLN A 15 -4.00 0.66 12.88
CA GLN A 15 -2.66 0.13 13.05
C GLN A 15 -1.72 0.66 11.94
N THR A 16 -0.55 1.14 12.32
CA THR A 16 0.45 1.64 11.37
C THR A 16 1.14 0.49 10.66
N VAL A 17 1.20 0.57 9.34
CA VAL A 17 1.92 -0.36 8.47
C VAL A 17 2.85 0.42 7.52
N ILE A 18 3.92 -0.22 7.10
CA ILE A 18 4.86 0.33 6.12
C ILE A 18 4.74 -0.49 4.83
N LEU A 19 4.49 0.19 3.72
CA LEU A 19 4.33 -0.41 2.41
C LEU A 19 5.49 -0.05 1.50
N GLN A 20 6.07 -1.05 0.83
CA GLN A 20 7.07 -0.83 -0.20
C GLN A 20 6.38 -0.36 -1.47
N THR A 21 6.82 0.76 -2.02
CA THR A 21 6.39 1.18 -3.36
C THR A 21 7.24 0.49 -4.42
N GLY A 22 6.61 0.20 -5.56
CA GLY A 22 7.31 -0.13 -6.78
C GLY A 22 7.96 1.10 -7.43
N PRO A 23 8.73 0.93 -8.51
CA PRO A 23 9.28 2.04 -9.28
C PRO A 23 8.18 2.99 -9.73
N VAL A 24 8.37 4.28 -9.49
CA VAL A 24 7.48 5.35 -9.98
C VAL A 24 7.91 5.72 -11.39
N ASP A 25 6.98 6.18 -12.23
CA ASP A 25 7.30 6.67 -13.58
C ASP A 25 8.37 7.77 -13.50
N PRO A 26 9.59 7.55 -14.04
CA PRO A 26 10.68 8.52 -13.94
C PRO A 26 10.41 9.83 -14.68
N TYR A 27 9.48 9.82 -15.64
CA TYR A 27 9.17 11.00 -16.46
C TYR A 27 8.04 11.86 -15.86
N HIS A 28 7.15 11.25 -15.11
CA HIS A 28 5.99 11.94 -14.53
C HIS A 28 5.65 11.43 -13.12
N PRO A 29 6.58 11.52 -12.15
CA PRO A 29 6.32 11.07 -10.79
C PRO A 29 5.22 11.88 -10.12
N LEU A 30 5.04 13.14 -10.54
CA LEU A 30 4.03 14.04 -10.01
C LEU A 30 3.07 14.51 -11.11
N ARG A 31 1.79 14.25 -10.91
CA ARG A 31 0.70 14.82 -11.72
C ARG A 31 -0.07 15.83 -10.87
N GLY A 32 0.19 17.13 -11.09
CA GLY A 32 -0.47 18.19 -10.32
C GLY A 32 -0.03 18.18 -8.85
N TYR A 33 -0.95 17.96 -7.91
CA TYR A 33 -0.74 18.02 -6.47
C TYR A 33 -0.56 16.65 -5.79
N TYR A 34 -0.37 15.59 -6.55
CA TYR A 34 -0.20 14.24 -5.99
C TYR A 34 0.85 13.42 -6.73
N VAL A 35 1.47 12.51 -6.02
CA VAL A 35 2.27 11.44 -6.60
C VAL A 35 1.40 10.20 -6.80
N THR A 36 1.52 9.56 -7.96
CA THR A 36 0.89 8.27 -8.22
C THR A 36 1.79 7.16 -7.71
N LEU A 37 1.23 6.30 -6.88
CA LEU A 37 1.94 5.22 -6.20
C LEU A 37 1.53 3.86 -6.76
N GLY A 38 2.49 3.00 -6.98
CA GLY A 38 2.30 1.56 -7.13
C GLY A 38 2.97 0.84 -5.96
N TYR A 39 2.40 -0.27 -5.52
CA TYR A 39 2.95 -1.07 -4.42
C TYR A 39 3.37 -2.44 -4.93
N ASP A 40 4.39 -3.04 -4.30
CA ASP A 40 4.80 -4.40 -4.63
C ASP A 40 3.64 -5.39 -4.45
N ILE A 41 2.83 -5.16 -3.42
CA ILE A 41 1.62 -5.95 -3.13
C ILE A 41 0.43 -5.67 -4.05
N SER A 42 0.53 -4.75 -5.00
CA SER A 42 -0.51 -4.53 -6.04
C SER A 42 -0.41 -5.53 -7.19
N GLN A 43 0.76 -6.12 -7.38
CA GLN A 43 1.02 -7.07 -8.45
C GLN A 43 0.71 -8.51 -8.02
N PRO A 44 0.00 -9.30 -8.83
CA PRO A 44 -0.39 -10.66 -8.46
C PRO A 44 0.79 -11.59 -8.23
N GLY A 45 1.88 -11.45 -8.99
CA GLY A 45 2.99 -12.39 -9.01
C GLY A 45 3.57 -12.79 -7.65
N GLU A 46 3.54 -11.89 -6.67
CA GLU A 46 3.90 -12.21 -5.29
C GLU A 46 2.70 -12.77 -4.49
N LEU A 47 1.50 -12.25 -4.73
CA LEU A 47 0.30 -12.67 -4.00
C LEU A 47 -0.17 -14.07 -4.40
N GLU A 48 0.07 -14.49 -5.65
CA GLU A 48 -0.30 -15.81 -6.18
C GLU A 48 0.42 -16.97 -5.48
N LYS A 49 1.58 -16.69 -4.91
CA LYS A 49 2.40 -17.66 -4.18
C LYS A 49 1.93 -17.85 -2.73
N LEU A 50 1.07 -16.97 -2.24
CA LEU A 50 0.69 -16.93 -0.82
C LEU A 50 -0.47 -17.89 -0.50
N PRO A 51 -0.52 -18.39 0.74
CA PRO A 51 -1.66 -19.11 1.26
C PRO A 51 -2.97 -18.34 1.05
N GLY A 52 -4.03 -19.04 0.65
CA GLY A 52 -5.34 -18.45 0.39
C GLY A 52 -5.60 -18.02 -1.05
N TRP A 53 -4.56 -17.83 -1.88
CA TRP A 53 -4.73 -17.40 -3.26
C TRP A 53 -5.61 -18.37 -4.09
N ARG A 54 -5.34 -19.67 -4.00
CA ARG A 54 -6.11 -20.68 -4.74
C ARG A 54 -7.59 -20.68 -4.39
N ALA A 55 -7.92 -20.49 -3.12
CA ALA A 55 -9.31 -20.38 -2.66
C ALA A 55 -9.96 -19.09 -3.16
N PHE A 56 -9.21 -17.98 -3.16
CA PHE A 56 -9.65 -16.70 -3.71
C PHE A 56 -9.96 -16.80 -5.22
N GLU A 57 -9.11 -17.46 -6.00
CA GLU A 57 -9.37 -17.70 -7.44
C GLU A 57 -10.54 -18.64 -7.68
N ALA A 58 -10.62 -19.74 -6.94
CA ALA A 58 -11.70 -20.72 -7.09
C ALA A 58 -13.08 -20.08 -6.87
N ALA A 59 -13.21 -19.19 -5.90
CA ALA A 59 -14.43 -18.44 -5.64
C ALA A 59 -14.84 -17.53 -6.81
N ALA A 60 -13.87 -17.04 -7.59
CA ALA A 60 -14.14 -16.25 -8.79
C ALA A 60 -14.72 -17.10 -9.93
N GLN A 61 -14.20 -18.30 -10.09
CA GLN A 61 -14.67 -19.23 -11.14
C GLN A 61 -16.12 -19.64 -10.90
N GLN A 62 -16.51 -19.86 -9.67
CA GLN A 62 -17.90 -20.19 -9.30
C GLN A 62 -18.89 -19.06 -9.60
N ARG A 63 -18.47 -17.80 -9.51
CA ARG A 63 -19.32 -16.63 -9.77
C ARG A 63 -19.43 -16.23 -11.25
N ARG A 64 -18.90 -17.03 -12.18
CA ARG A 64 -18.91 -16.80 -13.65
C ARG A 64 -18.41 -15.43 -14.11
N SER A 65 -17.65 -14.74 -13.30
CA SER A 65 -17.16 -13.39 -13.63
C SER A 65 -15.69 -13.22 -13.25
N ARG A 66 -14.80 -13.72 -14.11
CA ARG A 66 -13.35 -13.58 -13.94
C ARG A 66 -12.86 -12.12 -13.96
N PHE A 67 -13.64 -11.24 -14.60
CA PHE A 67 -13.26 -9.84 -14.82
C PHE A 67 -13.93 -8.86 -13.85
N ALA A 68 -14.85 -9.31 -13.00
CA ALA A 68 -15.49 -8.45 -12.03
C ALA A 68 -14.50 -8.03 -10.93
N ALA A 69 -14.60 -6.78 -10.53
CA ALA A 69 -13.91 -6.29 -9.35
C ALA A 69 -14.34 -7.06 -8.11
N ARG A 70 -13.38 -7.52 -7.30
CA ARG A 70 -13.62 -8.34 -6.11
C ARG A 70 -12.82 -7.81 -4.93
N PRO A 71 -13.39 -7.78 -3.73
CA PRO A 71 -12.60 -7.49 -2.54
C PRO A 71 -11.57 -8.60 -2.31
N ILE A 72 -10.38 -8.19 -1.92
CA ILE A 72 -9.31 -9.06 -1.45
C ILE A 72 -8.73 -8.46 -0.17
N TYR A 73 -8.37 -9.31 0.78
CA TYR A 73 -7.65 -8.93 1.98
C TYR A 73 -6.25 -9.52 1.91
N VAL A 74 -5.25 -8.66 1.93
CA VAL A 74 -3.84 -9.06 1.99
C VAL A 74 -3.39 -8.96 3.44
N ILE A 75 -3.02 -10.08 4.02
CA ILE A 75 -2.53 -10.16 5.39
C ILE A 75 -1.06 -9.77 5.38
N LEU A 76 -0.73 -8.68 6.05
CA LEU A 76 0.60 -8.14 6.21
C LEU A 76 1.13 -8.50 7.60
N GLU A 77 2.39 -8.89 7.67
CA GLU A 77 3.10 -9.18 8.91
C GLU A 77 4.19 -8.15 9.16
N ALA A 78 4.27 -7.70 10.41
CA ALA A 78 5.28 -6.74 10.84
C ALA A 78 6.68 -7.36 10.77
N PRO A 79 7.72 -6.57 10.40
CA PRO A 79 9.10 -6.99 10.54
C PRO A 79 9.45 -7.19 12.03
N GLU A 80 10.45 -8.02 12.31
CA GLU A 80 10.93 -8.25 13.69
C GLU A 80 11.43 -6.95 14.35
N ASP A 81 12.10 -6.12 13.57
CA ASP A 81 12.60 -4.82 14.00
C ASP A 81 11.66 -3.70 13.51
N THR A 82 10.80 -3.24 14.39
CA THR A 82 9.85 -2.15 14.12
C THR A 82 10.40 -0.75 14.44
N GLY A 83 11.59 -0.67 15.04
CA GLY A 83 12.20 0.60 15.49
C GLY A 83 13.25 1.17 14.55
N SER A 84 13.52 0.54 13.41
CA SER A 84 14.52 1.02 12.45
C SER A 84 14.11 2.34 11.79
N GLN A 85 15.10 3.16 11.44
CA GLN A 85 14.92 4.37 10.62
C GLN A 85 15.92 4.33 9.45
N PRO A 86 15.45 4.28 8.21
CA PRO A 86 14.04 4.23 7.79
C PRO A 86 13.33 2.95 8.26
N PRO A 87 12.01 2.99 8.38
CA PRO A 87 11.24 1.81 8.80
C PRO A 87 11.33 0.70 7.75
N LYS A 88 11.16 -0.55 8.20
CA LYS A 88 11.14 -1.69 7.30
C LYS A 88 9.73 -1.97 6.79
N PRO A 89 9.56 -2.34 5.51
CA PRO A 89 8.25 -2.68 4.96
C PRO A 89 7.68 -3.95 5.59
N TRP A 90 6.37 -3.97 5.77
CA TRP A 90 5.63 -5.15 6.15
C TRP A 90 5.56 -6.14 4.99
N LYS A 91 5.53 -7.43 5.28
CA LYS A 91 5.53 -8.49 4.28
C LYS A 91 4.14 -9.10 4.13
N PRO A 92 3.68 -9.35 2.89
CA PRO A 92 2.47 -10.14 2.69
C PRO A 92 2.72 -11.61 3.03
N VAL A 93 1.83 -12.20 3.84
CA VAL A 93 1.96 -13.60 4.31
C VAL A 93 0.79 -14.49 3.93
N ALA A 94 -0.38 -13.91 3.61
CA ALA A 94 -1.55 -14.64 3.14
C ALA A 94 -2.53 -13.70 2.44
N VAL A 95 -3.48 -14.27 1.71
CA VAL A 95 -4.60 -13.54 1.11
C VAL A 95 -5.92 -14.22 1.43
N SER A 96 -7.01 -13.44 1.44
CA SER A 96 -8.36 -13.94 1.66
C SER A 96 -9.37 -13.13 0.86
N GLY A 97 -10.44 -13.78 0.38
CA GLY A 97 -11.59 -13.09 -0.22
C GLY A 97 -12.55 -12.51 0.82
N ASP A 98 -12.47 -12.99 2.06
CA ASP A 98 -13.30 -12.55 3.18
C ASP A 98 -12.41 -11.88 4.22
N ARG A 99 -13.00 -10.95 5.00
CA ARG A 99 -12.28 -10.26 6.07
C ARG A 99 -11.83 -11.25 7.13
N PRO A 100 -10.52 -11.41 7.38
CA PRO A 100 -10.02 -12.28 8.42
C PRO A 100 -10.44 -11.77 9.80
N THR A 101 -10.71 -12.72 10.69
CA THR A 101 -10.94 -12.49 12.12
C THR A 101 -9.79 -13.13 12.91
N ASN A 102 -9.51 -12.64 14.11
CA ASN A 102 -8.53 -13.22 15.03
C ASN A 102 -7.10 -13.30 14.45
N LEU A 103 -6.64 -12.24 13.80
CA LEU A 103 -5.25 -12.12 13.39
C LEU A 103 -4.32 -11.94 14.61
N PRO A 104 -3.09 -12.47 14.58
CA PRO A 104 -2.04 -12.13 15.54
C PRO A 104 -1.83 -10.60 15.63
N THR A 105 -1.33 -10.12 16.77
CA THR A 105 -1.11 -8.68 16.99
C THR A 105 -0.07 -8.05 16.07
N ASN A 106 0.83 -8.88 15.50
CA ASN A 106 1.83 -8.46 14.52
C ASN A 106 1.33 -8.58 13.06
N GLN A 107 0.06 -8.86 12.85
CA GLN A 107 -0.55 -8.97 11.52
C GLN A 107 -1.74 -8.03 11.36
N VAL A 108 -1.94 -7.59 10.14
CA VAL A 108 -3.04 -6.71 9.75
C VAL A 108 -3.59 -7.17 8.39
N ALA A 109 -4.90 -7.08 8.20
CA ALA A 109 -5.54 -7.31 6.91
C ALA A 109 -5.78 -6.00 6.18
N LEU A 110 -5.07 -5.78 5.08
CA LEU A 110 -5.26 -4.64 4.20
C LEU A 110 -6.26 -5.01 3.10
N LYS A 111 -7.35 -4.26 3.03
CA LYS A 111 -8.39 -4.45 2.02
C LYS A 111 -8.00 -3.80 0.71
N GLY A 112 -8.13 -4.55 -0.38
CA GLY A 112 -8.00 -4.06 -1.74
C GLY A 112 -9.14 -4.52 -2.62
N ILE A 113 -9.15 -4.02 -3.84
CA ILE A 113 -10.05 -4.47 -4.91
C ILE A 113 -9.19 -5.09 -6.01
N TYR A 114 -9.35 -6.39 -6.21
CA TYR A 114 -8.70 -7.11 -7.29
C TYR A 114 -9.51 -6.98 -8.58
N ARG A 115 -8.88 -6.55 -9.64
CA ARG A 115 -9.47 -6.45 -10.97
C ARG A 115 -8.39 -6.57 -12.05
N ASN A 116 -8.62 -7.43 -13.05
CA ASN A 116 -7.76 -7.59 -14.23
C ASN A 116 -6.26 -7.82 -13.87
N GLY A 117 -5.99 -8.63 -12.87
CA GLY A 117 -4.62 -8.92 -12.47
C GLY A 117 -3.93 -7.82 -11.66
N TRP A 118 -4.68 -6.90 -11.06
CA TRP A 118 -4.15 -5.81 -10.24
C TRP A 118 -4.97 -5.61 -8.98
N VAL A 119 -4.30 -5.30 -7.88
CA VAL A 119 -4.96 -4.93 -6.62
C VAL A 119 -4.83 -3.44 -6.38
N ASN A 120 -5.98 -2.78 -6.23
CA ASN A 120 -6.07 -1.37 -5.86
C ASN A 120 -6.47 -1.27 -4.39
N TYR A 121 -5.68 -0.57 -3.59
CA TYR A 121 -5.90 -0.42 -2.14
C TYR A 121 -6.55 0.91 -1.75
N GLY A 122 -6.79 1.81 -2.73
CA GLY A 122 -7.24 3.17 -2.44
C GLY A 122 -6.12 4.09 -1.91
N LEU A 123 -4.88 3.63 -1.99
CA LEU A 123 -3.67 4.31 -1.49
C LEU A 123 -2.75 4.78 -2.63
N GLU A 124 -3.24 4.79 -3.87
CA GLU A 124 -2.43 5.02 -5.07
C GLU A 124 -2.15 6.50 -5.34
N ARG A 125 -2.64 7.39 -4.48
CA ARG A 125 -2.40 8.83 -4.58
C ARG A 125 -2.03 9.43 -3.24
N TYR A 126 -0.89 10.11 -3.20
CA TYR A 126 -0.49 10.89 -2.04
C TYR A 126 -0.42 12.36 -2.42
N TYR A 127 -1.27 13.16 -1.79
CA TYR A 127 -1.36 14.59 -2.04
C TYR A 127 -0.31 15.35 -1.25
N MET A 128 0.26 16.39 -1.86
CA MET A 128 1.29 17.21 -1.23
C MET A 128 1.09 18.68 -1.56
N PRO A 129 1.58 19.60 -0.68
CA PRO A 129 1.54 21.02 -0.96
C PRO A 129 2.38 21.37 -2.21
N GLU A 130 1.88 22.31 -3.01
CA GLU A 130 2.57 22.77 -4.22
C GLU A 130 3.99 23.25 -3.94
N ALA A 131 4.20 23.96 -2.83
CA ALA A 131 5.50 24.47 -2.42
C ALA A 131 6.57 23.38 -2.19
N LYS A 132 6.18 22.13 -1.92
CA LYS A 132 7.08 21.00 -1.71
C LYS A 132 7.31 20.14 -2.96
N ARG A 133 6.57 20.41 -4.01
CA ARG A 133 6.56 19.59 -5.23
C ARG A 133 7.93 19.45 -5.87
N LEU A 134 8.66 20.53 -6.05
CA LEU A 134 9.97 20.50 -6.71
C LEU A 134 11.01 19.73 -5.90
N ASP A 135 11.08 19.98 -4.60
CA ASP A 135 12.04 19.30 -3.71
C ASP A 135 11.78 17.79 -3.67
N ILE A 136 10.52 17.40 -3.55
CA ILE A 136 10.13 15.99 -3.51
C ILE A 136 10.40 15.31 -4.85
N ASN A 137 10.06 15.97 -5.97
CA ASN A 137 10.29 15.44 -7.31
C ASN A 137 11.78 15.19 -7.56
N ASN A 138 12.61 16.16 -7.22
CA ASN A 138 14.06 16.02 -7.36
C ASN A 138 14.59 14.88 -6.50
N ARG A 139 14.12 14.77 -5.26
CA ARG A 139 14.54 13.70 -4.36
C ARG A 139 14.12 12.31 -4.86
N ILE A 140 12.90 12.16 -5.38
CA ILE A 140 12.45 10.91 -6.01
C ILE A 140 13.34 10.56 -7.21
N ALA A 141 13.63 11.52 -8.08
CA ALA A 141 14.49 11.30 -9.24
C ALA A 141 15.91 10.86 -8.85
N GLU A 142 16.51 11.50 -7.85
CA GLU A 142 17.83 11.12 -7.31
C GLU A 142 17.83 9.67 -6.79
N LEU A 143 16.82 9.28 -6.01
CA LEU A 143 16.73 7.93 -5.45
C LEU A 143 16.52 6.87 -6.54
N GLN A 144 15.74 7.18 -7.55
CA GLN A 144 15.52 6.28 -8.69
C GLN A 144 16.78 6.11 -9.54
N GLN A 145 17.56 7.17 -9.73
CA GLN A 145 18.85 7.10 -10.43
C GLN A 145 19.87 6.27 -9.64
N ALA A 146 19.89 6.42 -8.32
CA ALA A 146 20.80 5.69 -7.45
C ALA A 146 20.47 4.19 -7.38
N ASN A 147 19.18 3.83 -7.39
CA ASN A 147 18.72 2.44 -7.36
C ASN A 147 17.43 2.24 -8.16
N PRO A 148 17.53 2.02 -9.49
CA PRO A 148 16.35 1.88 -10.35
C PRO A 148 15.45 0.68 -10.02
N GLN A 149 16.01 -0.39 -9.45
CA GLN A 149 15.30 -1.64 -9.20
C GLN A 149 14.52 -1.62 -7.88
N SER A 150 14.99 -0.89 -6.90
CA SER A 150 14.38 -0.82 -5.58
C SER A 150 14.64 0.56 -4.97
N PRO A 151 13.92 1.59 -5.44
CA PRO A 151 14.05 2.91 -4.84
C PRO A 151 13.64 2.83 -3.36
N ASN A 152 14.41 3.46 -2.49
CA ASN A 152 14.11 3.56 -1.05
C ASN A 152 12.93 4.51 -0.85
N PHE A 153 11.76 4.08 -1.29
CA PHE A 153 10.52 4.83 -1.25
C PHE A 153 9.44 4.00 -0.57
N LEU A 154 9.07 4.41 0.64
CA LEU A 154 8.11 3.70 1.47
C LEU A 154 6.92 4.62 1.79
N MET A 155 5.77 4.02 1.96
CA MET A 155 4.57 4.71 2.42
C MET A 155 4.13 4.14 3.77
N GLU A 156 3.88 5.05 4.69
CA GLU A 156 3.26 4.73 5.97
C GLU A 156 1.76 4.91 5.84
N ALA A 157 1.02 3.90 6.24
CA ALA A 157 -0.43 3.92 6.23
C ALA A 157 -0.98 3.44 7.57
N LYS A 158 -2.17 3.92 7.93
CA LYS A 158 -2.96 3.37 9.03
C LYS A 158 -4.11 2.55 8.49
N VAL A 159 -4.22 1.32 8.98
CA VAL A 159 -5.23 0.35 8.57
C VAL A 159 -6.25 0.19 9.68
N GLY A 160 -7.51 0.46 9.38
CA GLY A 160 -8.61 0.30 10.31
C GLY A 160 -9.07 -1.16 10.47
N GLY A 161 -9.94 -1.39 11.45
CA GLY A 161 -10.48 -2.73 11.72
C GLY A 161 -11.29 -3.36 10.58
N ASN A 162 -11.76 -2.56 9.63
CA ASN A 162 -12.45 -3.01 8.41
C ASN A 162 -11.49 -3.32 7.24
N GLY A 163 -10.18 -3.11 7.44
CA GLY A 163 -9.14 -3.30 6.44
C GLY A 163 -8.91 -2.10 5.51
N GLU A 164 -9.72 -1.06 5.58
CA GLU A 164 -9.48 0.16 4.83
C GLU A 164 -8.34 0.98 5.45
N ALA A 165 -7.58 1.66 4.60
CA ALA A 165 -6.38 2.36 5.04
C ALA A 165 -6.34 3.81 4.55
N VAL A 166 -5.53 4.61 5.23
CA VAL A 166 -5.20 5.98 4.87
C VAL A 166 -3.70 6.20 4.94
N LEU A 167 -3.13 6.91 3.97
CA LEU A 167 -1.73 7.30 3.98
C LEU A 167 -1.49 8.38 5.03
N THR A 168 -0.42 8.25 5.78
CA THR A 168 -0.05 9.19 6.85
C THR A 168 1.31 9.84 6.62
N ARG A 169 2.25 9.14 5.99
CA ARG A 169 3.61 9.63 5.81
C ARG A 169 4.28 8.97 4.62
N MET A 170 5.16 9.71 3.98
CA MET A 170 6.02 9.23 2.91
C MET A 170 7.47 9.22 3.41
N TRP A 171 8.22 8.15 3.10
CA TRP A 171 9.64 8.05 3.38
C TRP A 171 10.42 8.03 2.07
N LEU A 172 11.29 9.00 1.87
CA LEU A 172 12.26 9.03 0.78
C LEU A 172 13.64 8.77 1.38
N ALA A 173 14.13 7.55 1.24
CA ALA A 173 15.27 7.02 1.97
C ALA A 173 15.04 7.13 3.49
N ASP A 174 15.87 7.87 4.20
CA ASP A 174 15.80 8.10 5.64
C ASP A 174 14.96 9.32 6.04
N GLN A 175 14.41 10.05 5.06
CA GLN A 175 13.69 11.29 5.29
C GLN A 175 12.17 11.13 5.27
N PRO A 176 11.46 11.43 6.38
CA PRO A 176 10.01 11.41 6.40
C PRO A 176 9.40 12.72 5.89
N TYR A 177 8.27 12.59 5.19
CA TYR A 177 7.42 13.70 4.74
C TYR A 177 5.98 13.44 5.18
N GLN A 178 5.38 14.44 5.80
CA GLN A 178 3.99 14.40 6.26
C GLN A 178 3.30 15.72 5.89
N PHE A 179 2.09 15.65 5.31
CA PHE A 179 1.32 16.81 4.86
C PHE A 179 -0.12 16.75 5.35
#